data_3bad287de86c84d1242b61bca3ffaed5
#
_entry.id   3bad287de86c84d1242b61bca3ffaed5
#
_cell.length_a   1.000
_cell.length_b   1.000
_cell.length_c   1.000
_cell.angle_alpha   90.00
_cell.angle_beta   90.00
_cell.angle_gamma   90.00
#
_symmetry.space_group_name_H-M   'P 1'
#
loop_
_entity.id
_entity.type
_entity.pdbx_description
1 polymer ?
#
loop_
_entity_poly.entity_id
_entity_poly.type
_entity_poly.pdbx_seq_one_letter_code
_entity_poly.pdbx_strand_id
1 'polypeptide(L)'
;MNPIQLELCAASIEALSLAKAYRFDRIELCQNLEQGGTTPSAGLIQQALDLGLETHVLIRPRAGGFHYSQEEQAIIKQDVQFCRQMGVKGVVVGLLKANFEIDKEGLQALMACAPNLDWTFHRAIVVS
;
A
#
# COMPACT_ATOMS: atom_id res chain seq x y z
N MET A 1 4.75 -2.36 -28.37
CA MET A 1 3.67 -3.02 -27.58
C MET A 1 4.11 -3.09 -26.12
N ASN A 2 3.24 -2.62 -25.21
CA ASN A 2 3.55 -2.70 -23.79
C ASN A 2 3.33 -4.13 -23.30
N PRO A 3 4.32 -4.73 -22.67
CA PRO A 3 4.13 -6.05 -22.09
C PRO A 3 3.14 -5.98 -20.91
N ILE A 4 2.50 -7.12 -20.66
CA ILE A 4 1.68 -7.28 -19.46
C ILE A 4 2.59 -7.27 -18.25
N GLN A 5 2.23 -6.50 -17.22
CA GLN A 5 2.91 -6.51 -15.94
C GLN A 5 2.20 -7.45 -14.98
N LEU A 6 2.99 -8.24 -14.25
CA LEU A 6 2.49 -9.15 -13.24
C LEU A 6 2.83 -8.61 -11.86
N GLU A 7 1.81 -8.51 -11.01
CA GLU A 7 1.96 -8.09 -9.63
C GLU A 7 1.57 -9.23 -8.71
N LEU A 8 2.38 -9.49 -7.69
CA LEU A 8 2.08 -10.45 -6.65
C LEU A 8 1.71 -9.74 -5.37
N CYS A 9 0.56 -10.09 -4.80
CA CYS A 9 0.19 -9.68 -3.45
C CYS A 9 0.98 -10.54 -2.46
N ALA A 10 1.87 -9.94 -1.69
CA ALA A 10 2.83 -10.65 -0.85
C ALA A 10 2.71 -10.21 0.60
N ALA A 11 2.70 -11.18 1.51
CA ALA A 11 2.57 -10.93 2.96
C ALA A 11 3.56 -11.76 3.78
N SER A 12 4.56 -12.35 3.14
CA SER A 12 5.52 -13.21 3.82
C SER A 12 6.85 -13.22 3.08
N ILE A 13 7.88 -13.67 3.78
CA ILE A 13 9.20 -13.86 3.17
C ILE A 13 9.15 -14.88 2.03
N GLU A 14 8.34 -15.92 2.19
CA GLU A 14 8.16 -16.95 1.15
C GLU A 14 7.58 -16.36 -0.13
N ALA A 15 6.57 -15.49 0.01
CA ALA A 15 5.98 -14.81 -1.14
C ALA A 15 6.98 -13.89 -1.82
N LEU A 16 7.80 -13.16 -1.05
CA LEU A 16 8.86 -12.31 -1.61
C LEU A 16 9.88 -13.13 -2.39
N SER A 17 10.28 -14.29 -1.86
CA SER A 17 11.20 -15.19 -2.53
C SER A 17 10.62 -15.70 -3.85
N LEU A 18 9.33 -16.06 -3.86
CA LEU A 18 8.65 -16.49 -5.08
C LEU A 18 8.58 -15.36 -6.11
N ALA A 19 8.27 -14.13 -5.68
CA ALA A 19 8.22 -12.99 -6.58
C ALA A 19 9.56 -12.76 -7.26
N LYS A 20 10.66 -12.91 -6.52
CA LYS A 20 12.02 -12.79 -7.05
C LYS A 20 12.34 -13.93 -8.02
N ALA A 21 12.05 -15.18 -7.62
CA ALA A 21 12.36 -16.37 -8.41
C ALA A 21 11.61 -16.40 -9.73
N TYR A 22 10.34 -16.03 -9.73
CA TYR A 22 9.48 -16.05 -10.91
C TYR A 22 9.43 -14.71 -11.64
N ARG A 23 10.23 -13.75 -11.25
CA ARG A 23 10.41 -12.46 -11.93
C ARG A 23 9.11 -11.68 -12.10
N PHE A 24 8.32 -11.59 -11.04
CA PHE A 24 7.18 -10.66 -11.03
C PHE A 24 7.68 -9.25 -11.24
N ASP A 25 6.90 -8.44 -11.95
CA ASP A 25 7.28 -7.05 -12.25
C ASP A 25 7.24 -6.18 -11.01
N ARG A 26 6.28 -6.45 -10.12
CA ARG A 26 6.17 -5.72 -8.86
C ARG A 26 5.41 -6.53 -7.83
N ILE A 27 5.46 -6.09 -6.59
CA ILE A 27 4.68 -6.68 -5.50
C ILE A 27 3.81 -5.60 -4.85
N GLU A 28 2.64 -6.03 -4.38
CA GLU A 28 1.85 -5.30 -3.40
C GLU A 28 2.12 -5.95 -2.04
N LEU A 29 2.80 -5.22 -1.17
CA LEU A 29 3.23 -5.73 0.12
C LEU A 29 2.21 -5.38 1.20
N CYS A 30 1.80 -6.37 1.97
CA CYS A 30 0.86 -6.20 3.05
C CYS A 30 1.15 -7.22 4.16
N GLN A 31 0.34 -7.18 5.21
CA GLN A 31 0.26 -8.21 6.25
C GLN A 31 -1.20 -8.51 6.51
N ASN A 32 -1.46 -9.53 7.32
CA ASN A 32 -2.80 -9.83 7.82
C ASN A 32 -3.81 -10.06 6.69
N LEU A 33 -3.45 -10.95 5.76
CA LEU A 33 -4.29 -11.24 4.58
C LEU A 33 -5.67 -11.76 4.93
N GLU A 34 -5.82 -12.50 6.02
CA GLU A 34 -7.11 -13.01 6.48
C GLU A 34 -8.10 -11.89 6.86
N GLN A 35 -7.60 -10.69 7.11
CA GLN A 35 -8.41 -9.49 7.38
C GLN A 35 -8.47 -8.57 6.15
N GLY A 36 -8.06 -9.07 5.00
CA GLY A 36 -8.03 -8.30 3.77
C GLY A 36 -6.77 -7.46 3.56
N GLY A 37 -5.79 -7.63 4.43
CA GLY A 37 -4.52 -6.92 4.35
C GLY A 37 -4.49 -5.63 5.16
N THR A 38 -3.40 -5.43 5.87
CA THR A 38 -3.09 -4.18 6.58
C THR A 38 -1.66 -3.76 6.28
N THR A 39 -1.25 -2.61 6.77
CA THR A 39 0.08 -2.07 6.53
C THR A 39 1.15 -3.05 7.04
N PRO A 40 2.14 -3.41 6.22
CA PRO A 40 3.21 -4.33 6.62
C PRO A 40 4.19 -3.67 7.58
N SER A 41 4.94 -4.50 8.30
CA SER A 41 5.99 -4.01 9.19
C SER A 41 7.15 -3.38 8.39
N ALA A 42 7.90 -2.51 9.07
CA ALA A 42 9.11 -1.93 8.51
C ALA A 42 10.12 -3.01 8.08
N GLY A 43 10.24 -4.08 8.88
CA GLY A 43 11.14 -5.18 8.58
C GLY A 43 10.79 -5.90 7.29
N LEU A 44 9.51 -6.15 7.05
CA LEU A 44 9.08 -6.82 5.83
C LEU A 44 9.30 -5.92 4.60
N ILE A 45 9.05 -4.63 4.74
CA ILE A 45 9.33 -3.64 3.68
C ILE A 45 10.83 -3.67 3.34
N GLN A 46 11.69 -3.65 4.35
CA GLN A 46 13.13 -3.67 4.13
C GLN A 46 13.57 -4.93 3.38
N GLN A 47 13.02 -6.08 3.75
CA GLN A 47 13.35 -7.33 3.05
C GLN A 47 12.97 -7.29 1.58
N ALA A 48 11.80 -6.72 1.26
CA ALA A 48 11.37 -6.57 -0.13
C ALA A 48 12.34 -5.67 -0.92
N LEU A 49 12.75 -4.55 -0.33
CA LEU A 49 13.68 -3.63 -0.97
C LEU A 49 15.06 -4.25 -1.13
N ASP A 50 15.53 -5.00 -0.13
CA ASP A 50 16.83 -5.68 -0.20
C ASP A 50 16.88 -6.74 -1.32
N LEU A 51 15.74 -7.34 -1.65
CA LEU A 51 15.63 -8.27 -2.79
C LEU A 51 15.57 -7.55 -4.14
N GLY A 52 15.51 -6.23 -4.14
CA GLY A 52 15.43 -5.45 -5.38
C GLY A 52 14.06 -5.49 -6.05
N LEU A 53 13.01 -5.81 -5.30
CA LEU A 53 11.65 -5.86 -5.83
C LEU A 53 11.05 -4.45 -5.91
N GLU A 54 10.34 -4.18 -7.01
CA GLU A 54 9.51 -2.98 -7.09
C GLU A 54 8.35 -3.15 -6.11
N THR A 55 8.34 -2.33 -5.07
CA THR A 55 7.47 -2.52 -3.91
C THR A 55 6.43 -1.43 -3.83
N HIS A 56 5.16 -1.83 -3.83
CA HIS A 56 4.01 -0.98 -3.56
C HIS A 56 3.42 -1.43 -2.22
N VAL A 57 3.32 -0.53 -1.26
CA VAL A 57 2.97 -0.85 0.11
C VAL A 57 1.51 -0.50 0.39
N LEU A 58 0.76 -1.46 0.91
CA LEU A 58 -0.59 -1.22 1.37
C LEU A 58 -0.56 -0.36 2.62
N ILE A 59 -1.31 0.73 2.60
CA ILE A 59 -1.48 1.60 3.77
C ILE A 59 -2.92 1.45 4.26
N ARG A 60 -3.10 0.62 5.26
CA ARG A 60 -4.38 0.35 5.91
C ARG A 60 -4.12 0.07 7.37
N PRO A 61 -4.42 1.04 8.27
CA PRO A 61 -3.97 0.96 9.67
C PRO A 61 -4.67 -0.13 10.49
N ARG A 62 -5.84 -0.58 10.04
CA ARG A 62 -6.60 -1.63 10.74
C ARG A 62 -7.58 -2.30 9.79
N ALA A 63 -8.06 -3.47 10.16
CA ALA A 63 -9.16 -4.14 9.46
C ALA A 63 -10.45 -3.32 9.61
N GLY A 64 -11.47 -3.67 8.83
CA GLY A 64 -12.76 -2.99 8.85
C GLY A 64 -12.91 -1.99 7.73
N GLY A 65 -13.76 -1.00 7.93
CA GLY A 65 -14.11 -0.03 6.90
C GLY A 65 -12.98 0.95 6.56
N PHE A 66 -13.25 1.79 5.58
CA PHE A 66 -12.25 2.71 5.00
C PHE A 66 -12.53 4.17 5.36
N HIS A 67 -13.43 4.41 6.31
CA HIS A 67 -13.63 5.72 6.91
C HIS A 67 -12.82 5.77 8.20
N TYR A 68 -11.89 6.72 8.29
CA TYR A 68 -10.90 6.76 9.36
C TYR A 68 -11.07 8.00 10.24
N SER A 69 -10.80 7.83 11.54
CA SER A 69 -10.74 8.94 12.48
C SER A 69 -9.55 9.86 12.15
N GLN A 70 -9.51 11.01 12.80
CA GLN A 70 -8.36 11.91 12.65
C GLN A 70 -7.05 11.26 13.09
N GLU A 71 -7.09 10.50 14.18
CA GLU A 71 -5.93 9.78 14.69
C GLU A 71 -5.47 8.70 13.72
N GLU A 72 -6.41 7.98 13.11
CA GLU A 72 -6.08 6.98 12.09
C GLU A 72 -5.53 7.61 10.82
N GLN A 73 -6.06 8.77 10.43
CA GLN A 73 -5.51 9.51 9.28
C GLN A 73 -4.08 10.01 9.56
N ALA A 74 -3.78 10.38 10.80
CA ALA A 74 -2.41 10.72 11.19
C ALA A 74 -1.47 9.53 11.07
N ILE A 75 -1.93 8.33 11.46
CA ILE A 75 -1.16 7.09 11.28
C ILE A 75 -0.91 6.83 9.79
N ILE A 76 -1.94 6.95 8.96
CA ILE A 76 -1.81 6.77 7.51
C ILE A 76 -0.75 7.70 6.94
N LYS A 77 -0.80 8.97 7.31
CA LYS A 77 0.17 9.97 6.85
C LYS A 77 1.59 9.62 7.26
N GLN A 78 1.78 9.21 8.52
CA GLN A 78 3.09 8.80 9.02
C GLN A 78 3.62 7.59 8.28
N ASP A 79 2.77 6.60 8.02
CA ASP A 79 3.16 5.40 7.28
C ASP A 79 3.54 5.73 5.83
N VAL A 80 2.80 6.61 5.18
CA VAL A 80 3.13 7.08 3.83
C VAL A 80 4.50 7.77 3.82
N GLN A 81 4.73 8.66 4.77
CA GLN A 81 6.02 9.37 4.87
C GLN A 81 7.17 8.41 5.15
N PHE A 82 6.95 7.42 6.00
CA PHE A 82 7.92 6.38 6.30
C PHE A 82 8.26 5.57 5.05
N CYS A 83 7.24 5.15 4.29
CA CYS A 83 7.44 4.44 3.02
C CYS A 83 8.26 5.26 2.04
N ARG A 84 7.97 6.54 1.93
CA ARG A 84 8.74 7.45 1.08
C ARG A 84 10.22 7.48 1.49
N GLN A 85 10.49 7.58 2.78
CA GLN A 85 11.85 7.60 3.31
C GLN A 85 12.59 6.29 3.03
N MET A 86 11.89 5.17 3.10
CA MET A 86 12.48 3.86 2.81
C MET A 86 12.79 3.66 1.33
N GLY A 87 12.16 4.41 0.45
CA GLY A 87 12.42 4.33 -0.99
C GLY A 87 11.55 3.34 -1.73
N VAL A 88 10.34 3.04 -1.23
CA VAL A 88 9.39 2.21 -1.99
C VAL A 88 8.92 2.94 -3.24
N LYS A 89 8.47 2.20 -4.24
CA LYS A 89 7.99 2.75 -5.50
C LYS A 89 6.64 3.44 -5.34
N GLY A 90 5.75 2.86 -4.58
CA GLY A 90 4.41 3.39 -4.44
C GLY A 90 3.69 2.90 -3.20
N VAL A 91 2.50 3.44 -3.00
CA VAL A 91 1.59 3.05 -1.92
C VAL A 91 0.21 2.78 -2.47
N VAL A 92 -0.53 1.93 -1.75
CA VAL A 92 -1.89 1.51 -2.11
C VAL A 92 -2.79 1.94 -0.96
N VAL A 93 -3.76 2.80 -1.24
CA VAL A 93 -4.59 3.43 -0.21
C VAL A 93 -6.07 3.38 -0.59
N GLY A 94 -6.92 3.63 0.40
CA GLY A 94 -8.34 3.83 0.18
C GLY A 94 -8.91 4.66 1.32
N LEU A 95 -9.56 5.75 1.00
CA LEU A 95 -10.16 6.68 1.95
C LEU A 95 -11.58 6.99 1.53
N LEU A 96 -12.53 6.70 2.40
CA LEU A 96 -13.93 7.03 2.19
C LEU A 96 -14.42 7.99 3.27
N LYS A 97 -15.38 8.83 2.90
CA LYS A 97 -16.15 9.61 3.85
C LYS A 97 -17.16 8.71 4.57
N ALA A 98 -17.80 9.22 5.62
CA ALA A 98 -18.79 8.48 6.36
C ALA A 98 -19.98 8.02 5.48
N ASN A 99 -20.28 8.76 4.41
CA ASN A 99 -21.32 8.42 3.43
C ASN A 99 -20.84 7.52 2.29
N PHE A 100 -19.69 6.91 2.42
CA PHE A 100 -19.04 6.02 1.44
C PHE A 100 -18.58 6.69 0.14
N GLU A 101 -18.64 8.01 0.05
CA GLU A 101 -18.01 8.71 -1.07
C GLU A 101 -16.47 8.70 -0.92
N ILE A 102 -15.76 8.70 -2.05
CA ILE A 102 -14.30 8.79 -2.03
C ILE A 102 -13.91 10.13 -1.40
N ASP A 103 -13.01 10.07 -0.43
CA ASP A 103 -12.48 11.27 0.23
C ASP A 103 -11.36 11.87 -0.62
N LYS A 104 -11.73 12.63 -1.63
CA LYS A 104 -10.79 13.24 -2.58
C LYS A 104 -9.86 14.24 -1.89
N GLU A 105 -10.39 15.02 -0.96
CA GLU A 105 -9.58 16.01 -0.24
C GLU A 105 -8.52 15.34 0.62
N GLY A 106 -8.91 14.28 1.33
CA GLY A 106 -7.97 13.49 2.13
C GLY A 106 -6.88 12.85 1.29
N LEU A 107 -7.25 12.30 0.14
CA LEU A 107 -6.28 11.73 -0.81
C LEU A 107 -5.31 12.77 -1.33
N GLN A 108 -5.81 13.93 -1.73
CA GLN A 108 -4.96 15.02 -2.23
C GLN A 108 -3.97 15.49 -1.17
N ALA A 109 -4.41 15.59 0.07
CA ALA A 109 -3.55 15.98 1.18
C ALA A 109 -2.43 14.95 1.41
N LEU A 110 -2.75 13.65 1.34
CA LEU A 110 -1.75 12.59 1.45
C LEU A 110 -0.74 12.64 0.30
N MET A 111 -1.24 12.76 -0.92
CA MET A 111 -0.39 12.78 -2.11
C MET A 111 0.57 13.98 -2.09
N ALA A 112 0.14 15.10 -1.55
CA ALA A 112 0.98 16.29 -1.40
C ALA A 112 2.17 16.04 -0.45
N CYS A 113 2.01 15.11 0.51
CA CYS A 113 3.09 14.76 1.45
C CYS A 113 4.15 13.85 0.83
N ALA A 114 3.86 13.19 -0.28
CA ALA A 114 4.77 12.25 -0.92
C ALA A 114 4.58 12.26 -2.45
N PRO A 115 4.96 13.37 -3.10
CA PRO A 115 4.65 13.58 -4.51
C PRO A 115 5.40 12.65 -5.47
N ASN A 116 6.48 12.01 -5.01
CA ASN A 116 7.31 11.14 -5.86
C ASN A 116 6.90 9.66 -5.80
N LEU A 117 5.88 9.32 -5.00
CA LEU A 117 5.36 7.95 -4.96
C LEU A 117 4.32 7.74 -6.05
N ASP A 118 4.23 6.50 -6.53
CA ASP A 118 3.07 6.06 -7.30
C ASP A 118 1.92 5.78 -6.34
N TRP A 119 0.70 6.11 -6.74
CA TRP A 119 -0.49 5.97 -5.90
C TRP A 119 -1.50 5.07 -6.58
N THR A 120 -2.03 4.10 -5.82
CA THR A 120 -3.09 3.20 -6.26
C THR A 120 -4.24 3.27 -5.26
N PHE A 121 -5.45 3.46 -5.76
CA PHE A 121 -6.66 3.36 -4.94
C PHE A 121 -7.14 1.91 -4.97
N HIS A 122 -7.31 1.29 -3.80
CA HIS A 122 -7.63 -0.13 -3.70
C HIS A 122 -9.14 -0.43 -3.75
N ARG A 123 -9.53 -1.63 -3.30
CA ARG A 123 -10.90 -2.13 -3.38
C ARG A 123 -11.96 -1.29 -2.65
N ALA A 124 -11.56 -0.30 -1.85
CA ALA A 124 -12.52 0.62 -1.23
C ALA A 124 -13.46 1.26 -2.25
N ILE A 125 -13.01 1.37 -3.52
CA ILE A 125 -13.84 1.90 -4.60
C ILE A 125 -15.10 1.06 -4.83
N VAL A 126 -15.08 -0.23 -4.52
CA VAL A 126 -16.21 -1.14 -4.71
C VAL A 126 -17.39 -0.77 -3.81
N VAL A 127 -17.12 -0.18 -2.66
CA VAL A 127 -18.14 0.23 -1.68
C VAL A 127 -18.35 1.74 -1.64
N SER A 128 -17.67 2.44 -2.51
CA SER A 128 -17.84 3.90 -2.63
C SER A 128 -19.15 4.29 -3.28
#